data_b0de68046f4b6500649ee5193887147d
#
_entry.id   b0de68046f4b6500649ee5193887147d
#
_cell.length_a   1.000
_cell.length_b   1.000
_cell.length_c   1.000
_cell.angle_alpha   90.00
_cell.angle_beta   90.00
_cell.angle_gamma   90.00
#
_symmetry.space_group_name_H-M   'P 1'
#
loop_
_entity.id
_entity.type
_entity.pdbx_description
1 polymer ?
#
loop_
_entity_poly.entity_id
_entity_poly.type
_entity_poly.pdbx_seq_one_letter_code
_entity_poly.pdbx_strand_id
1 'polypeptide(L)'
;GRNAEITDDEKAWIINIACQKPVNLGYSAEVWTRALLTKHINKFAEEAGHTRLSTISQSKVRTILEEADIKPNKITYYCENRDPDFDQKMHNVLLVYKQLSLQFDEKGQLIPFKEDEQVVHVLSYDEKPGIQAIANTTEDLLPDENHKTVSRDYEYKRLGTISLLAGIDLQTGEAIPLVKDKHSSKEYIEFLKILDSKYPETDRIRLVLDNLKVHSSEETRKYLATKPGRFEFVFTPKHGSWLNLVEGLFSKL
;
A
#
# COMPACT_ATOMS: atom_id res chain seq x y z
N GLY A 1 38.38 30.24 28.12
CA GLY A 1 38.17 30.93 26.85
C GLY A 1 36.90 30.51 26.23
N ARG A 2 36.07 31.43 25.72
CA ARG A 2 34.87 31.13 24.92
C ARG A 2 35.28 30.27 23.72
N ASN A 3 34.73 29.09 23.58
CA ASN A 3 34.91 28.30 22.35
C ASN A 3 34.52 29.17 21.15
N ALA A 4 35.41 29.31 20.19
CA ALA A 4 35.12 30.08 18.97
C ALA A 4 33.86 29.55 18.31
N GLU A 5 32.96 30.44 17.95
CA GLU A 5 31.68 30.13 17.36
C GLU A 5 31.86 29.48 15.99
N ILE A 6 31.08 28.44 15.68
CA ILE A 6 31.07 27.77 14.36
C ILE A 6 30.54 28.78 13.35
N THR A 7 31.27 29.00 12.26
CA THR A 7 30.91 29.97 11.24
C THR A 7 29.73 29.50 10.40
N ASP A 8 29.05 30.41 9.70
CA ASP A 8 27.94 30.05 8.83
C ASP A 8 28.39 29.19 7.64
N ASP A 9 29.60 29.36 7.15
CA ASP A 9 30.23 28.51 6.12
C ASP A 9 30.44 27.08 6.65
N GLU A 10 30.95 26.92 7.86
CA GLU A 10 31.08 25.60 8.50
C GLU A 10 29.74 24.94 8.73
N LYS A 11 28.70 25.70 9.13
CA LYS A 11 27.33 25.16 9.26
C LYS A 11 26.78 24.73 7.90
N ALA A 12 26.95 25.54 6.86
CA ALA A 12 26.51 25.22 5.49
C ALA A 12 27.18 23.96 4.96
N TRP A 13 28.45 23.75 5.23
CA TRP A 13 29.17 22.53 4.85
C TRP A 13 28.58 21.28 5.55
N ILE A 14 28.32 21.34 6.86
CA ILE A 14 27.69 20.26 7.63
C ILE A 14 26.31 19.92 7.03
N ILE A 15 25.51 20.93 6.72
CA ILE A 15 24.17 20.78 6.14
C ILE A 15 24.26 20.15 4.76
N ASN A 16 25.21 20.57 3.93
CA ASN A 16 25.44 20.01 2.60
C ASN A 16 25.75 18.50 2.68
N ILE A 17 26.65 18.09 3.58
CA ILE A 17 26.93 16.67 3.79
C ILE A 17 25.69 15.92 4.27
N ALA A 18 24.92 16.49 5.20
CA ALA A 18 23.72 15.88 5.72
C ALA A 18 22.61 15.67 4.66
N CYS A 19 22.59 16.51 3.63
CA CYS A 19 21.65 16.41 2.49
C CYS A 19 22.07 15.39 1.42
N GLN A 20 23.29 14.84 1.47
CA GLN A 20 23.76 13.82 0.57
C GLN A 20 23.44 12.42 1.11
N LYS A 21 23.30 11.43 0.24
CA LYS A 21 23.15 10.03 0.67
C LYS A 21 24.52 9.51 1.15
N PRO A 22 24.58 8.81 2.32
CA PRO A 22 25.83 8.23 2.81
C PRO A 22 26.50 7.30 1.80
N VAL A 23 25.72 6.55 1.01
CA VAL A 23 26.24 5.64 -0.03
C VAL A 23 27.09 6.36 -1.08
N ASN A 24 26.75 7.60 -1.42
CA ASN A 24 27.51 8.40 -2.38
C ASN A 24 28.91 8.81 -1.85
N LEU A 25 29.07 8.73 -0.53
CA LEU A 25 30.31 9.04 0.19
C LEU A 25 31.02 7.79 0.72
N GLY A 26 30.66 6.61 0.15
CA GLY A 26 31.34 5.34 0.41
C GLY A 26 30.88 4.57 1.66
N TYR A 27 29.75 4.91 2.23
CA TYR A 27 29.16 4.18 3.37
C TYR A 27 28.07 3.22 2.92
N SER A 28 27.93 2.08 3.60
CA SER A 28 26.88 1.08 3.35
C SER A 28 25.53 1.43 4.02
N ALA A 29 25.29 2.69 4.34
CA ALA A 29 24.08 3.17 5.01
C ALA A 29 23.19 3.94 4.02
N GLU A 30 21.88 3.76 4.11
CA GLU A 30 20.89 4.45 3.27
C GLU A 30 20.66 5.90 3.73
N VAL A 31 20.67 6.11 5.05
CA VAL A 31 20.46 7.42 5.70
C VAL A 31 21.54 7.69 6.73
N TRP A 32 21.77 8.97 7.03
CA TRP A 32 22.70 9.34 8.09
C TRP A 32 22.14 9.07 9.47
N THR A 33 22.86 8.26 10.26
CA THR A 33 22.73 8.35 11.71
C THR A 33 23.57 9.53 12.22
N ARG A 34 23.19 10.11 13.37
CA ARG A 34 23.96 11.22 13.96
C ARG A 34 25.42 10.86 14.19
N ALA A 35 25.67 9.64 14.69
CA ALA A 35 27.02 9.14 14.94
C ALA A 35 27.82 9.03 13.63
N LEU A 36 27.23 8.46 12.58
CA LEU A 36 27.90 8.28 11.29
C LEU A 36 28.21 9.62 10.63
N LEU A 37 27.25 10.55 10.64
CA LEU A 37 27.43 11.90 10.10
C LEU A 37 28.56 12.63 10.86
N THR A 38 28.53 12.62 12.20
CA THR A 38 29.58 13.25 13.00
C THR A 38 30.97 12.63 12.74
N LYS A 39 31.03 11.31 12.62
CA LYS A 39 32.27 10.60 12.27
C LYS A 39 32.80 11.03 10.89
N HIS A 40 31.91 11.18 9.90
CA HIS A 40 32.28 11.65 8.56
C HIS A 40 32.82 13.08 8.63
N ILE A 41 32.09 14.00 9.29
CA ILE A 41 32.50 15.39 9.47
C ILE A 41 33.89 15.45 10.12
N ASN A 42 34.10 14.80 11.26
CA ASN A 42 35.35 14.81 11.95
C ASN A 42 36.52 14.28 11.09
N LYS A 43 36.25 13.27 10.25
CA LYS A 43 37.27 12.67 9.39
C LYS A 43 37.71 13.58 8.25
N PHE A 44 36.78 14.28 7.64
CA PHE A 44 37.02 15.01 6.38
C PHE A 44 37.04 16.53 6.53
N ALA A 45 36.79 17.04 7.71
CA ALA A 45 36.74 18.49 7.98
C ALA A 45 38.05 19.21 7.66
N GLU A 46 39.21 18.63 8.01
CA GLU A 46 40.51 19.25 7.75
C GLU A 46 40.82 19.33 6.26
N GLU A 47 40.54 18.26 5.53
CA GLU A 47 40.67 18.18 4.06
C GLU A 47 39.77 19.19 3.34
N ALA A 48 38.58 19.43 3.90
CA ALA A 48 37.62 20.41 3.41
C ALA A 48 37.94 21.87 3.83
N GLY A 49 39.02 22.11 4.60
CA GLY A 49 39.40 23.44 5.07
C GLY A 49 38.69 23.88 6.38
N HIS A 50 37.95 22.99 7.01
CA HIS A 50 37.15 23.26 8.21
C HIS A 50 37.78 22.61 9.45
N THR A 51 39.06 22.90 9.76
CA THR A 51 39.87 22.25 10.80
C THR A 51 39.17 22.17 12.16
N ARG A 52 38.36 23.16 12.53
CA ARG A 52 37.62 23.15 13.79
C ARG A 52 36.58 22.07 13.91
N LEU A 53 36.06 21.62 12.80
CA LEU A 53 35.01 20.58 12.77
C LEU A 53 35.57 19.17 12.96
N SER A 54 36.91 18.99 12.94
CA SER A 54 37.55 17.67 13.14
C SER A 54 37.29 17.08 14.53
N THR A 55 36.85 17.91 15.49
CA THR A 55 36.51 17.50 16.87
C THR A 55 35.07 17.87 17.27
N ILE A 56 34.20 18.15 16.31
CA ILE A 56 32.81 18.54 16.61
C ILE A 56 32.07 17.41 17.31
N SER A 57 31.25 17.76 18.31
CA SER A 57 30.44 16.79 19.04
C SER A 57 29.12 16.47 18.32
N GLN A 58 28.59 15.27 18.55
CA GLN A 58 27.26 14.88 18.03
C GLN A 58 26.15 15.84 18.48
N SER A 59 26.23 16.37 19.70
CA SER A 59 25.24 17.32 20.21
C SER A 59 25.27 18.63 19.42
N LYS A 60 26.45 19.10 19.03
CA LYS A 60 26.56 20.34 18.23
C LYS A 60 26.09 20.13 16.80
N VAL A 61 26.41 18.98 16.16
CA VAL A 61 25.87 18.61 14.85
C VAL A 61 24.35 18.55 14.91
N ARG A 62 23.79 17.92 15.96
CA ARG A 62 22.35 17.89 16.17
C ARG A 62 21.73 19.29 16.22
N THR A 63 22.29 20.20 17.02
CA THR A 63 21.78 21.58 17.13
C THR A 63 21.76 22.28 15.77
N ILE A 64 22.83 22.16 14.99
CA ILE A 64 22.93 22.77 13.66
C ILE A 64 21.85 22.23 12.72
N LEU A 65 21.60 20.91 12.72
CA LEU A 65 20.58 20.29 11.89
C LEU A 65 19.16 20.67 12.35
N GLU A 66 18.93 20.80 13.66
CA GLU A 66 17.64 21.23 14.22
C GLU A 66 17.36 22.71 13.88
N GLU A 67 18.36 23.59 13.96
CA GLU A 67 18.25 24.99 13.52
C GLU A 67 17.89 25.11 12.04
N ALA A 68 18.38 24.19 11.20
CA ALA A 68 18.08 24.13 9.76
C ALA A 68 16.83 23.29 9.41
N ASP A 69 16.12 22.73 10.39
CA ASP A 69 15.00 21.77 10.25
C ASP A 69 15.31 20.57 9.34
N ILE A 70 16.55 20.07 9.38
CA ILE A 70 17.00 18.93 8.57
C ILE A 70 17.04 17.66 9.42
N LYS A 71 16.41 16.59 8.92
CA LYS A 71 16.29 15.29 9.58
C LYS A 71 16.84 14.16 8.69
N PRO A 72 18.18 14.08 8.49
CA PRO A 72 18.79 13.17 7.53
C PRO A 72 18.69 11.68 7.91
N ASN A 73 18.20 11.41 9.11
CA ASN A 73 17.93 10.07 9.65
C ASN A 73 16.46 9.62 9.45
N LYS A 74 15.60 10.45 8.84
CA LYS A 74 14.19 10.13 8.58
C LYS A 74 13.94 9.95 7.10
N ILE A 75 13.20 8.89 6.79
CA ILE A 75 12.64 8.66 5.47
C ILE A 75 11.16 9.04 5.52
N THR A 76 10.75 9.94 4.65
CA THR A 76 9.34 10.24 4.42
C THR A 76 9.00 9.77 3.02
N TYR A 77 8.03 8.87 2.93
CA TYR A 77 7.57 8.39 1.64
C TYR A 77 6.61 9.41 1.04
N TYR A 78 6.81 9.73 -0.22
CA TYR A 78 5.87 10.51 -1.01
C TYR A 78 5.50 9.72 -2.26
N CYS A 79 4.29 9.94 -2.76
CA CYS A 79 3.82 9.34 -3.99
C CYS A 79 4.01 10.36 -5.12
N GLU A 80 4.90 10.03 -6.06
CA GLU A 80 5.06 10.85 -7.24
C GLU A 80 3.85 10.64 -8.16
N ASN A 81 3.18 11.75 -8.53
CA ASN A 81 2.06 11.70 -9.46
C ASN A 81 2.59 11.35 -10.86
N ARG A 82 2.49 10.06 -11.23
CA ARG A 82 2.90 9.51 -12.54
C ARG A 82 1.71 9.15 -13.43
N ASP A 83 0.49 9.40 -12.97
CA ASP A 83 -0.72 9.17 -13.76
C ASP A 83 -1.21 10.51 -14.31
N PRO A 84 -1.08 10.76 -15.63
CA PRO A 84 -1.55 12.02 -16.22
C PRO A 84 -3.06 12.21 -16.08
N ASP A 85 -3.82 11.11 -15.90
CA ASP A 85 -5.28 11.11 -15.77
C ASP A 85 -5.72 10.96 -14.30
N PHE A 86 -4.82 11.25 -13.33
CA PHE A 86 -5.07 11.01 -11.90
C PHE A 86 -6.37 11.65 -11.43
N ASP A 87 -6.55 12.94 -11.67
CA ASP A 87 -7.72 13.70 -11.21
C ASP A 87 -9.00 13.19 -11.87
N GLN A 88 -8.97 12.85 -13.16
CA GLN A 88 -10.13 12.33 -13.87
C GLN A 88 -10.53 10.94 -13.35
N LYS A 89 -9.56 10.04 -13.13
CA LYS A 89 -9.84 8.71 -12.58
C LYS A 89 -10.34 8.78 -11.15
N MET A 90 -9.70 9.61 -10.31
CA MET A 90 -10.18 9.86 -8.95
C MET A 90 -11.62 10.39 -8.95
N HIS A 91 -11.91 11.37 -9.80
CA HIS A 91 -13.26 11.92 -9.95
C HIS A 91 -14.27 10.83 -10.33
N ASN A 92 -13.95 9.98 -11.30
CA ASN A 92 -14.83 8.89 -11.72
C ASN A 92 -15.13 7.90 -10.58
N VAL A 93 -14.12 7.51 -9.80
CA VAL A 93 -14.31 6.63 -8.63
C VAL A 93 -15.19 7.30 -7.57
N LEU A 94 -14.92 8.58 -7.26
CA LEU A 94 -15.72 9.33 -6.29
C LEU A 94 -17.17 9.53 -6.75
N LEU A 95 -17.41 9.70 -8.05
CA LEU A 95 -18.77 9.75 -8.61
C LEU A 95 -19.50 8.41 -8.38
N VAL A 96 -18.85 7.27 -8.60
CA VAL A 96 -19.45 5.96 -8.32
C VAL A 96 -19.84 5.85 -6.86
N TYR A 97 -18.96 6.22 -5.94
CA TYR A 97 -19.26 6.18 -4.51
C TYR A 97 -20.36 7.18 -4.11
N LYS A 98 -20.40 8.35 -4.73
CA LYS A 98 -21.47 9.31 -4.53
C LYS A 98 -22.82 8.77 -5.02
N GLN A 99 -22.85 8.19 -6.22
CA GLN A 99 -24.05 7.54 -6.76
C GLN A 99 -24.53 6.40 -5.87
N LEU A 100 -23.57 5.57 -5.39
CA LEU A 100 -23.87 4.50 -4.46
C LEU A 100 -24.47 5.05 -3.15
N SER A 101 -23.89 6.12 -2.57
CA SER A 101 -24.40 6.72 -1.33
C SER A 101 -25.86 7.21 -1.44
N LEU A 102 -26.30 7.59 -2.63
CA LEU A 102 -27.67 8.00 -2.89
C LEU A 102 -28.68 6.84 -2.96
N GLN A 103 -28.19 5.60 -3.00
CA GLN A 103 -29.03 4.40 -2.95
C GLN A 103 -29.41 3.97 -1.53
N PHE A 104 -28.91 4.69 -0.52
CA PHE A 104 -29.22 4.40 0.89
C PHE A 104 -30.03 5.54 1.51
N ASP A 105 -30.96 5.15 2.37
CA ASP A 105 -31.75 6.09 3.16
C ASP A 105 -30.93 6.67 4.35
N GLU A 106 -31.53 7.59 5.12
CA GLU A 106 -30.91 8.21 6.30
C GLU A 106 -30.52 7.20 7.41
N LYS A 107 -31.08 5.99 7.36
CA LYS A 107 -30.77 4.88 8.29
C LYS A 107 -29.71 3.94 7.74
N GLY A 108 -29.18 4.19 6.54
CA GLY A 108 -28.22 3.34 5.87
C GLY A 108 -28.83 2.07 5.29
N GLN A 109 -30.14 2.06 5.02
CA GLN A 109 -30.80 0.93 4.37
C GLN A 109 -30.89 1.18 2.86
N LEU A 110 -30.64 0.12 2.04
CA LEU A 110 -30.73 0.20 0.61
C LEU A 110 -32.18 0.50 0.18
N ILE A 111 -32.34 1.56 -0.59
CA ILE A 111 -33.63 1.95 -1.17
C ILE A 111 -33.96 0.97 -2.29
N PRO A 112 -35.16 0.34 -2.29
CA PRO A 112 -35.54 -0.58 -3.37
C PRO A 112 -35.46 0.08 -4.74
N PHE A 113 -34.93 -0.65 -5.73
CA PHE A 113 -34.93 -0.18 -7.13
C PHE A 113 -36.35 -0.15 -7.67
N LYS A 114 -36.61 0.77 -8.59
CA LYS A 114 -37.88 0.84 -9.30
C LYS A 114 -37.97 -0.30 -10.31
N GLU A 115 -39.19 -0.76 -10.62
CA GLU A 115 -39.41 -1.92 -11.51
C GLU A 115 -38.77 -1.77 -12.91
N ASP A 116 -38.68 -0.55 -13.43
CA ASP A 116 -38.10 -0.25 -14.75
C ASP A 116 -36.63 0.22 -14.66
N GLU A 117 -36.01 0.22 -13.49
CA GLU A 117 -34.64 0.70 -13.31
C GLU A 117 -33.63 -0.43 -13.53
N GLN A 118 -32.64 -0.17 -14.38
CA GLN A 118 -31.57 -1.14 -14.56
C GLN A 118 -30.69 -1.21 -13.31
N VAL A 119 -30.69 -2.35 -12.64
CA VAL A 119 -29.90 -2.60 -11.45
C VAL A 119 -28.42 -2.67 -11.83
N VAL A 120 -27.60 -1.95 -11.06
CA VAL A 120 -26.13 -1.95 -11.18
C VAL A 120 -25.53 -2.34 -9.84
N HIS A 121 -24.95 -3.55 -9.79
CA HIS A 121 -24.19 -4.01 -8.64
C HIS A 121 -22.80 -3.36 -8.66
N VAL A 122 -22.42 -2.71 -7.58
CA VAL A 122 -21.13 -2.00 -7.47
C VAL A 122 -20.21 -2.74 -6.54
N LEU A 123 -19.09 -3.22 -7.07
CA LEU A 123 -18.07 -3.93 -6.29
C LEU A 123 -16.74 -3.19 -6.31
N SER A 124 -16.02 -3.28 -5.20
CA SER A 124 -14.60 -2.94 -5.12
C SER A 124 -13.80 -4.24 -5.17
N TYR A 125 -12.86 -4.37 -6.11
CA TYR A 125 -12.12 -5.61 -6.38
C TYR A 125 -10.61 -5.36 -6.36
N ASP A 126 -9.86 -6.34 -5.82
CA ASP A 126 -8.39 -6.35 -5.87
C ASP A 126 -7.83 -7.75 -5.60
N GLU A 127 -6.51 -7.91 -5.74
CA GLU A 127 -5.77 -9.13 -5.43
C GLU A 127 -4.82 -8.92 -4.24
N LYS A 128 -4.80 -9.91 -3.35
CA LYS A 128 -3.80 -10.03 -2.28
C LYS A 128 -2.91 -11.25 -2.56
N PRO A 129 -1.77 -11.06 -3.24
CA PRO A 129 -0.83 -12.13 -3.52
C PRO A 129 0.04 -12.45 -2.31
N GLY A 130 0.72 -13.60 -2.34
CA GLY A 130 1.79 -13.93 -1.41
C GLY A 130 1.34 -14.24 0.01
N ILE A 131 0.08 -14.61 0.22
CA ILE A 131 -0.39 -15.08 1.52
C ILE A 131 0.33 -16.39 1.83
N GLN A 132 1.09 -16.43 2.93
CA GLN A 132 1.84 -17.62 3.30
C GLN A 132 0.91 -18.72 3.85
N ALA A 133 0.92 -19.87 3.20
CA ALA A 133 0.31 -21.08 3.73
C ALA A 133 1.32 -21.75 4.67
N ILE A 134 0.98 -21.82 5.93
CA ILE A 134 1.81 -22.45 6.97
C ILE A 134 1.04 -23.57 7.66
N ALA A 135 1.75 -24.56 8.14
CA ALA A 135 1.22 -25.61 9.00
C ALA A 135 2.07 -25.72 10.27
N ASN A 136 1.46 -26.09 11.38
CA ASN A 136 2.19 -26.42 12.59
C ASN A 136 3.09 -27.64 12.33
N THR A 137 4.22 -27.73 13.03
CA THR A 137 5.13 -28.87 12.98
C THR A 137 4.62 -30.01 13.84
N THR A 138 3.92 -29.69 14.92
CA THR A 138 3.34 -30.61 15.89
C THR A 138 1.91 -30.18 16.23
N GLU A 139 1.16 -31.07 16.91
CA GLU A 139 -0.15 -30.74 17.48
C GLU A 139 -0.01 -29.76 18.64
N ASP A 140 -1.03 -28.92 18.83
CA ASP A 140 -1.11 -28.02 19.97
C ASP A 140 -1.27 -28.81 21.29
N LEU A 141 -0.54 -28.38 22.32
CA LEU A 141 -0.77 -28.88 23.67
C LEU A 141 -2.01 -28.16 24.27
N LEU A 142 -3.04 -28.93 24.57
CA LEU A 142 -4.26 -28.40 25.14
C LEU A 142 -4.09 -28.00 26.62
N PRO A 143 -4.92 -27.10 27.13
CA PRO A 143 -4.91 -26.75 28.56
C PRO A 143 -5.14 -27.96 29.45
N ASP A 144 -4.35 -28.05 30.52
CA ASP A 144 -4.46 -29.07 31.58
C ASP A 144 -4.42 -28.43 32.98
N GLU A 145 -4.30 -29.23 34.01
CA GLU A 145 -4.21 -28.72 35.39
C GLU A 145 -2.98 -27.84 35.65
N ASN A 146 -1.90 -28.06 34.94
CA ASN A 146 -0.64 -27.35 35.09
C ASN A 146 -0.50 -26.17 34.10
N HIS A 147 -1.13 -26.27 32.93
CA HIS A 147 -1.04 -25.28 31.83
C HIS A 147 -2.44 -24.80 31.44
N LYS A 148 -2.74 -23.53 31.74
CA LYS A 148 -4.07 -22.95 31.55
C LYS A 148 -4.37 -22.44 30.16
N THR A 149 -3.38 -22.45 29.25
CA THR A 149 -3.47 -21.95 27.87
C THR A 149 -3.09 -23.02 26.87
N VAL A 150 -3.61 -22.92 25.65
CA VAL A 150 -3.11 -23.73 24.53
C VAL A 150 -1.66 -23.30 24.24
N SER A 151 -0.76 -24.28 24.21
CA SER A 151 0.65 -24.05 23.84
C SER A 151 0.89 -24.59 22.45
N ARG A 152 1.43 -23.77 21.58
CA ARG A 152 1.74 -24.08 20.20
C ARG A 152 3.24 -24.00 19.99
N ASP A 153 3.80 -24.92 19.20
CA ASP A 153 5.17 -24.84 18.77
C ASP A 153 5.38 -23.56 17.95
N TYR A 154 6.47 -22.85 18.19
CA TYR A 154 6.83 -21.66 17.43
C TYR A 154 7.38 -22.00 16.02
N GLU A 155 7.79 -23.25 15.78
CA GLU A 155 8.20 -23.70 14.46
C GLU A 155 7.00 -24.01 13.59
N TYR A 156 7.13 -23.71 12.29
CA TYR A 156 6.08 -23.97 11.30
C TYR A 156 6.69 -24.47 9.98
N LYS A 157 5.91 -25.24 9.24
CA LYS A 157 6.23 -25.65 7.87
C LYS A 157 5.63 -24.66 6.89
N ARG A 158 6.45 -24.21 5.94
CA ARG A 158 5.95 -23.42 4.81
C ARG A 158 5.41 -24.36 3.75
N LEU A 159 4.13 -24.20 3.39
CA LEU A 159 3.44 -25.00 2.37
C LEU A 159 3.37 -24.26 1.02
N GLY A 160 3.92 -23.05 0.95
CA GLY A 160 3.92 -22.20 -0.22
C GLY A 160 3.16 -20.89 0.01
N THR A 161 2.76 -20.27 -1.08
CA THR A 161 1.97 -19.05 -1.07
C THR A 161 0.72 -19.20 -1.92
N ILE A 162 -0.35 -18.55 -1.50
CA ILE A 162 -1.60 -18.45 -2.24
C ILE A 162 -1.91 -17.00 -2.55
N SER A 163 -2.81 -16.78 -3.50
CA SER A 163 -3.36 -15.48 -3.85
C SER A 163 -4.85 -15.46 -3.56
N LEU A 164 -5.32 -14.39 -2.95
CA LEU A 164 -6.73 -14.12 -2.75
C LEU A 164 -7.16 -13.04 -3.77
N LEU A 165 -8.07 -13.41 -4.66
CA LEU A 165 -8.81 -12.46 -5.48
C LEU A 165 -10.13 -12.19 -4.74
N ALA A 166 -10.45 -10.95 -4.44
CA ALA A 166 -11.66 -10.65 -3.69
C ALA A 166 -12.37 -9.40 -4.18
N GLY A 167 -13.68 -9.45 -4.15
CA GLY A 167 -14.56 -8.30 -4.32
C GLY A 167 -15.44 -8.10 -3.10
N ILE A 168 -15.72 -6.84 -2.78
CA ILE A 168 -16.77 -6.48 -1.82
C ILE A 168 -17.91 -5.86 -2.59
N ASP A 169 -19.09 -6.43 -2.49
CA ASP A 169 -20.32 -5.78 -2.93
C ASP A 169 -20.60 -4.59 -2.00
N LEU A 170 -20.55 -3.39 -2.55
CA LEU A 170 -20.66 -2.16 -1.77
C LEU A 170 -22.10 -1.80 -1.38
N GLN A 171 -23.09 -2.52 -1.92
CA GLN A 171 -24.50 -2.36 -1.57
C GLN A 171 -24.88 -3.25 -0.38
N THR A 172 -24.30 -4.45 -0.31
CA THR A 172 -24.61 -5.44 0.73
C THR A 172 -23.54 -5.61 1.77
N GLY A 173 -22.28 -5.21 1.47
CA GLY A 173 -21.12 -5.47 2.31
C GLY A 173 -20.60 -6.90 2.21
N GLU A 174 -21.16 -7.73 1.32
CA GLU A 174 -20.74 -9.12 1.15
C GLU A 174 -19.38 -9.22 0.48
N ALA A 175 -18.47 -10.01 1.07
CA ALA A 175 -17.18 -10.33 0.48
C ALA A 175 -17.30 -11.57 -0.40
N ILE A 176 -16.80 -11.50 -1.64
CA ILE A 176 -16.78 -12.58 -2.63
C ILE A 176 -15.32 -12.98 -2.84
N PRO A 177 -14.83 -14.05 -2.21
CA PRO A 177 -13.44 -14.47 -2.32
C PRO A 177 -13.24 -15.54 -3.39
N LEU A 178 -12.04 -15.56 -3.99
CA LEU A 178 -11.52 -16.66 -4.79
C LEU A 178 -10.05 -16.89 -4.42
N VAL A 179 -9.75 -18.04 -3.82
CA VAL A 179 -8.38 -18.42 -3.43
C VAL A 179 -7.78 -19.31 -4.51
N LYS A 180 -6.59 -18.94 -4.99
CA LYS A 180 -5.83 -19.64 -6.04
C LYS A 180 -4.33 -19.60 -5.76
N ASP A 181 -3.58 -20.45 -6.43
CA ASP A 181 -2.11 -20.41 -6.37
C ASP A 181 -1.53 -19.20 -7.11
N LYS A 182 -2.29 -18.64 -8.07
CA LYS A 182 -1.88 -17.53 -8.92
C LYS A 182 -3.01 -16.50 -9.04
N HIS A 183 -2.66 -15.32 -9.55
CA HIS A 183 -3.59 -14.23 -9.86
C HIS A 183 -3.36 -13.74 -11.30
N SER A 184 -3.37 -14.66 -12.26
CA SER A 184 -3.23 -14.36 -13.69
C SER A 184 -4.59 -14.02 -14.32
N SER A 185 -4.59 -13.70 -15.63
CA SER A 185 -5.82 -13.44 -16.38
C SER A 185 -6.82 -14.59 -16.29
N LYS A 186 -6.34 -15.84 -16.16
CA LYS A 186 -7.19 -17.02 -16.04
C LYS A 186 -8.01 -16.99 -14.74
N GLU A 187 -7.34 -16.74 -13.61
CA GLU A 187 -8.00 -16.66 -12.31
C GLU A 187 -8.92 -15.43 -12.22
N TYR A 188 -8.50 -14.30 -12.81
CA TYR A 188 -9.36 -13.13 -12.92
C TYR A 188 -10.64 -13.40 -13.73
N ILE A 189 -10.54 -14.08 -14.88
CA ILE A 189 -11.72 -14.48 -15.66
C ILE A 189 -12.61 -15.45 -14.87
N GLU A 190 -12.02 -16.35 -14.08
CA GLU A 190 -12.79 -17.23 -13.19
C GLU A 190 -13.57 -16.42 -12.15
N PHE A 191 -12.94 -15.40 -11.58
CA PHE A 191 -13.61 -14.47 -10.66
C PHE A 191 -14.77 -13.73 -11.35
N LEU A 192 -14.56 -13.22 -12.57
CA LEU A 192 -15.64 -12.58 -13.33
C LEU A 192 -16.81 -13.54 -13.59
N LYS A 193 -16.54 -14.84 -13.85
CA LYS A 193 -17.59 -15.86 -14.00
C LYS A 193 -18.37 -16.10 -12.70
N ILE A 194 -17.72 -16.04 -11.55
CA ILE A 194 -18.38 -16.12 -10.24
C ILE A 194 -19.36 -14.95 -10.10
N LEU A 195 -18.92 -13.73 -10.43
CA LEU A 195 -19.80 -12.55 -10.38
C LEU A 195 -20.96 -12.66 -11.37
N ASP A 196 -20.68 -13.11 -12.58
CA ASP A 196 -21.69 -13.28 -13.62
C ASP A 196 -22.80 -14.27 -13.20
N SER A 197 -22.44 -15.36 -12.53
CA SER A 197 -23.40 -16.36 -12.03
C SER A 197 -24.09 -15.94 -10.73
N LYS A 198 -23.51 -15.02 -9.97
CA LYS A 198 -24.07 -14.55 -8.69
C LYS A 198 -25.24 -13.58 -8.87
N TYR A 199 -25.17 -12.71 -9.85
CA TYR A 199 -26.15 -11.64 -10.07
C TYR A 199 -27.05 -11.96 -11.27
N PRO A 200 -28.33 -11.52 -11.27
CA PRO A 200 -29.25 -11.72 -12.37
C PRO A 200 -28.67 -11.29 -13.73
N GLU A 201 -28.95 -12.03 -14.80
CA GLU A 201 -28.39 -11.75 -16.14
C GLU A 201 -28.79 -10.38 -16.72
N THR A 202 -29.90 -9.83 -16.27
CA THR A 202 -30.42 -8.50 -16.66
C THR A 202 -29.62 -7.35 -16.07
N ASP A 203 -28.91 -7.59 -14.98
CA ASP A 203 -28.28 -6.56 -14.21
C ASP A 203 -26.87 -6.23 -14.74
N ARG A 204 -26.34 -5.09 -14.40
CA ARG A 204 -24.94 -4.73 -14.68
C ARG A 204 -24.07 -4.92 -13.44
N ILE A 205 -22.81 -5.22 -13.68
CA ILE A 205 -21.78 -5.36 -12.64
C ILE A 205 -20.71 -4.31 -12.90
N ARG A 206 -20.61 -3.36 -11.99
CA ARG A 206 -19.60 -2.30 -12.02
C ARG A 206 -18.49 -2.63 -11.04
N LEU A 207 -17.25 -2.71 -11.52
CA LEU A 207 -16.08 -3.02 -10.72
C LEU A 207 -15.19 -1.78 -10.60
N VAL A 208 -14.93 -1.34 -9.37
CA VAL A 208 -13.86 -0.41 -9.05
C VAL A 208 -12.61 -1.24 -8.78
N LEU A 209 -11.52 -1.03 -9.54
CA LEU A 209 -10.32 -1.85 -9.51
C LEU A 209 -9.09 -1.03 -9.93
N ASP A 210 -7.89 -1.59 -9.70
CA ASP A 210 -6.64 -0.99 -10.10
C ASP A 210 -6.30 -1.20 -11.60
N ASN A 211 -5.15 -0.66 -12.03
CA ASN A 211 -4.69 -0.75 -13.42
C ASN A 211 -3.80 -1.98 -13.68
N LEU A 212 -3.98 -3.09 -12.97
CA LEU A 212 -3.19 -4.29 -13.20
C LEU A 212 -3.42 -4.81 -14.64
N LYS A 213 -2.34 -5.26 -15.30
CA LYS A 213 -2.40 -5.67 -16.72
C LYS A 213 -3.35 -6.83 -16.99
N VAL A 214 -3.61 -7.68 -16.02
CA VAL A 214 -4.56 -8.82 -16.15
C VAL A 214 -5.98 -8.36 -16.46
N HIS A 215 -6.39 -7.18 -15.94
CA HIS A 215 -7.74 -6.62 -16.12
C HIS A 215 -8.01 -6.20 -17.57
N SER A 216 -6.97 -5.89 -18.34
CA SER A 216 -7.04 -5.46 -19.74
C SER A 216 -6.30 -6.40 -20.71
N SER A 217 -5.98 -7.62 -20.28
CA SER A 217 -5.30 -8.61 -21.10
C SER A 217 -6.15 -9.04 -22.31
N GLU A 218 -5.52 -9.63 -23.31
CA GLU A 218 -6.23 -10.13 -24.49
C GLU A 218 -7.26 -11.21 -24.13
N GLU A 219 -6.91 -12.10 -23.21
CA GLU A 219 -7.78 -13.17 -22.72
C GLU A 219 -8.99 -12.59 -21.98
N THR A 220 -8.77 -11.61 -21.12
CA THR A 220 -9.86 -10.90 -20.41
C THR A 220 -10.79 -10.20 -21.40
N ARG A 221 -10.24 -9.48 -22.39
CA ARG A 221 -11.04 -8.82 -23.43
C ARG A 221 -11.86 -9.81 -24.26
N LYS A 222 -11.28 -10.97 -24.62
CA LYS A 222 -12.02 -12.04 -25.32
C LYS A 222 -13.21 -12.54 -24.49
N TYR A 223 -13.02 -12.77 -23.19
CA TYR A 223 -14.12 -13.15 -22.32
C TYR A 223 -15.19 -12.07 -22.23
N LEU A 224 -14.82 -10.82 -21.99
CA LEU A 224 -15.76 -9.70 -21.88
C LEU A 224 -16.55 -9.46 -23.17
N ALA A 225 -15.97 -9.73 -24.33
CA ALA A 225 -16.67 -9.66 -25.61
C ALA A 225 -17.82 -10.68 -25.72
N THR A 226 -17.80 -11.77 -24.95
CA THR A 226 -18.92 -12.75 -24.87
C THR A 226 -20.05 -12.28 -23.96
N LYS A 227 -19.85 -11.20 -23.19
CA LYS A 227 -20.80 -10.66 -22.22
C LYS A 227 -21.00 -9.13 -22.42
N PRO A 228 -21.49 -8.72 -23.62
CA PRO A 228 -21.60 -7.30 -23.95
C PRO A 228 -22.55 -6.57 -23.00
N GLY A 229 -22.08 -5.42 -22.45
CA GLY A 229 -22.86 -4.58 -21.54
C GLY A 229 -23.04 -5.11 -20.12
N ARG A 230 -22.50 -6.32 -19.81
CA ARG A 230 -22.61 -6.93 -18.48
C ARG A 230 -21.68 -6.31 -17.44
N PHE A 231 -20.43 -6.06 -17.83
CA PHE A 231 -19.39 -5.53 -16.95
C PHE A 231 -19.02 -4.10 -17.31
N GLU A 232 -18.86 -3.26 -16.31
CA GLU A 232 -18.34 -1.90 -16.40
C GLU A 232 -17.15 -1.75 -15.44
N PHE A 233 -16.04 -1.19 -15.92
CA PHE A 233 -14.82 -1.04 -15.12
C PHE A 233 -14.53 0.43 -14.85
N VAL A 234 -14.26 0.75 -13.60
CA VAL A 234 -13.85 2.07 -13.14
C VAL A 234 -12.47 1.94 -12.50
N PHE A 235 -11.46 2.36 -13.24
CA PHE A 235 -10.08 2.21 -12.79
C PHE A 235 -9.68 3.29 -11.81
N THR A 236 -9.04 2.90 -10.69
CA THR A 236 -8.39 3.84 -9.78
C THR A 236 -7.16 4.46 -10.47
N PRO A 237 -6.75 5.69 -10.09
CA PRO A 237 -5.50 6.25 -10.57
C PRO A 237 -4.31 5.43 -10.07
N LYS A 238 -3.19 5.45 -10.81
CA LYS A 238 -1.93 4.86 -10.32
C LYS A 238 -1.55 5.53 -9.00
N HIS A 239 -1.11 4.74 -8.04
CA HIS A 239 -0.83 5.17 -6.67
C HIS A 239 -2.07 5.69 -5.90
N GLY A 240 -3.27 5.36 -6.35
CA GLY A 240 -4.55 5.68 -5.72
C GLY A 240 -5.25 4.46 -5.12
N SER A 241 -4.51 3.42 -4.68
CA SER A 241 -5.10 2.19 -4.11
C SER A 241 -6.02 2.46 -2.91
N TRP A 242 -5.74 3.52 -2.13
CA TRP A 242 -6.60 3.96 -1.03
C TRP A 242 -8.04 4.32 -1.45
N LEU A 243 -8.28 4.54 -2.74
CA LEU A 243 -9.64 4.68 -3.30
C LEU A 243 -10.34 3.32 -3.50
N ASN A 244 -9.59 2.21 -3.43
CA ASN A 244 -10.15 0.88 -3.58
C ASN A 244 -10.57 0.32 -2.22
N LEU A 245 -11.88 0.29 -1.94
CA LEU A 245 -12.41 -0.03 -0.61
C LEU A 245 -12.12 -1.48 -0.15
N VAL A 246 -11.84 -2.40 -1.07
CA VAL A 246 -11.46 -3.79 -0.73
C VAL A 246 -10.11 -3.87 0.02
N GLU A 247 -9.25 -2.87 -0.12
CA GLU A 247 -8.01 -2.75 0.66
C GLU A 247 -8.28 -2.75 2.18
N GLY A 248 -9.42 -2.17 2.59
CA GLY A 248 -9.89 -2.22 3.97
C GLY A 248 -10.21 -3.63 4.47
N LEU A 249 -10.66 -4.54 3.60
CA LEU A 249 -10.81 -5.97 3.91
C LEU A 249 -9.44 -6.62 4.07
N PHE A 250 -8.53 -6.39 3.11
CA PHE A 250 -7.20 -6.99 3.13
C PHE A 250 -6.34 -6.57 4.33
N SER A 251 -6.59 -5.40 4.89
CA SER A 251 -5.89 -4.92 6.09
C SER A 251 -6.29 -5.68 7.37
N LYS A 252 -7.40 -6.44 7.35
CA LYS A 252 -7.93 -7.23 8.48
C LYS A 252 -7.61 -8.72 8.38
N LEU A 253 -7.04 -9.14 7.26
CA LEU A 253 -6.59 -10.51 6.99
C LEU A 253 -5.10 -10.68 7.29
#